data_0aba43aef490e0a9cc675c130d63ae7c
#
_entry.id   0aba43aef490e0a9cc675c130d63ae7c
#
_cell.length_a   1.000
_cell.length_b   1.000
_cell.length_c   1.000
_cell.angle_alpha   90.00
_cell.angle_beta   90.00
_cell.angle_gamma   90.00
#
_symmetry.space_group_name_H-M   'P 1'
#
loop_
_entity.id
_entity.type
_entity.pdbx_description
1 polymer ?
#
loop_
_entity_poly.entity_id
_entity_poly.type
_entity_poly.pdbx_seq_one_letter_code
_entity_poly.pdbx_strand_id
1 'polypeptide(L)'
;MKKYIIIILFILACSSSEGEKNIPEFDGNIAYQYIIEQCDFGPRNPGSTGHQQFANFLENYLLKNSEKVIIQDFNYLEHITGEDRKGKNLVAQFNLEAQERLLIGAHWDTRAVADEDPNPDNRSIPILGANDGASGTAVLMELAKIFSNNPPPIGIDLVFFDAEDVGISGQPTTYAMGSEYFSKNLPIQKPNSAIIVDMVGDKYLNIPIERYSYSVNADMVKEIWSLANELGLNAFEYKVGYDIYDDHVPLWENAKIPAIDIIDFDYPNLFYNYWHTQKDIPENCSPQSLQQVGTLLLNYIYD
;
A
#
# COMPACT_ATOMS: atom_id res chain seq x y z
N MET A 1 -50.04 51.85 38.53
CA MET A 1 -49.82 50.48 37.99
C MET A 1 -48.74 50.53 36.94
N LYS A 2 -47.52 50.08 37.24
CA LYS A 2 -46.40 50.04 36.27
C LYS A 2 -46.47 48.71 35.51
N LYS A 3 -46.61 48.77 34.18
CA LYS A 3 -46.55 47.58 33.31
C LYS A 3 -45.10 47.30 32.99
N TYR A 4 -44.59 46.11 33.35
CA TYR A 4 -43.29 45.61 32.93
C TYR A 4 -43.47 44.82 31.63
N ILE A 5 -42.77 45.23 30.58
CA ILE A 5 -42.68 44.50 29.29
C ILE A 5 -41.48 43.56 29.43
N ILE A 6 -41.71 42.25 29.40
CA ILE A 6 -40.69 41.25 29.33
C ILE A 6 -40.36 40.98 27.86
N ILE A 7 -39.18 41.39 27.41
CA ILE A 7 -38.65 41.05 26.07
C ILE A 7 -37.97 39.69 26.20
N ILE A 8 -38.54 38.66 25.57
CA ILE A 8 -37.95 37.34 25.43
C ILE A 8 -37.05 37.37 24.19
N LEU A 9 -35.72 37.41 24.39
CA LEU A 9 -34.76 37.22 23.29
C LEU A 9 -34.70 35.71 22.95
N PHE A 10 -35.21 35.38 21.76
CA PHE A 10 -34.95 34.09 21.15
C PHE A 10 -33.51 34.07 20.60
N ILE A 11 -32.60 33.38 21.25
CA ILE A 11 -31.27 33.04 20.67
C ILE A 11 -31.51 31.87 19.74
N LEU A 12 -31.53 32.15 18.42
CA LEU A 12 -31.39 31.10 17.43
C LEU A 12 -29.96 30.62 17.48
N ALA A 13 -29.73 29.45 18.12
CA ALA A 13 -28.52 28.70 17.95
C ALA A 13 -28.55 28.08 16.55
N CYS A 14 -27.83 28.68 15.60
CA CYS A 14 -27.44 27.98 14.38
C CYS A 14 -26.46 26.89 14.80
N SER A 15 -26.92 25.66 14.99
CA SER A 15 -26.07 24.49 14.89
C SER A 15 -25.76 24.33 13.41
N SER A 16 -24.56 24.69 12.99
CA SER A 16 -23.99 24.19 11.74
C SER A 16 -23.90 22.66 11.91
N SER A 17 -24.84 21.93 11.31
CA SER A 17 -24.62 20.51 11.06
C SER A 17 -23.43 20.44 10.10
N GLU A 18 -22.24 20.12 10.59
CA GLU A 18 -21.22 19.52 9.72
C GLU A 18 -21.92 18.32 9.09
N GLY A 19 -22.09 18.36 7.76
CA GLY A 19 -22.67 17.24 7.04
C GLY A 19 -21.83 16.01 7.37
N GLU A 20 -22.46 14.91 7.75
CA GLU A 20 -21.76 13.64 7.94
C GLU A 20 -20.94 13.39 6.67
N LYS A 21 -19.60 13.35 6.81
CA LYS A 21 -18.70 12.99 5.72
C LYS A 21 -19.06 11.54 5.33
N ASN A 22 -19.42 11.36 4.07
CA ASN A 22 -19.78 10.03 3.56
C ASN A 22 -18.52 9.31 3.13
N ILE A 23 -17.83 8.70 4.10
CA ILE A 23 -16.63 7.88 3.87
C ILE A 23 -17.08 6.54 3.28
N PRO A 24 -16.59 6.14 2.10
CA PRO A 24 -16.92 4.83 1.52
C PRO A 24 -16.41 3.69 2.42
N GLU A 25 -17.13 2.57 2.40
CA GLU A 25 -16.69 1.35 3.10
C GLU A 25 -15.68 0.58 2.27
N PHE A 26 -14.63 0.07 2.92
CA PHE A 26 -13.70 -0.89 2.33
C PHE A 26 -14.21 -2.31 2.55
N ASP A 27 -14.11 -3.20 1.56
CA ASP A 27 -14.48 -4.61 1.72
C ASP A 27 -13.25 -5.51 1.72
N GLY A 28 -12.83 -5.94 2.91
CA GLY A 28 -11.70 -6.84 3.08
C GLY A 28 -11.88 -8.21 2.42
N ASN A 29 -13.14 -8.68 2.21
CA ASN A 29 -13.38 -9.94 1.52
C ASN A 29 -13.11 -9.79 0.01
N ILE A 30 -13.46 -8.65 -0.58
CA ILE A 30 -13.12 -8.35 -1.98
C ILE A 30 -11.60 -8.25 -2.14
N ALA A 31 -10.93 -7.51 -1.25
CA ALA A 31 -9.47 -7.42 -1.27
C ALA A 31 -8.80 -8.80 -1.11
N TYR A 32 -9.31 -9.67 -0.23
CA TYR A 32 -8.81 -11.03 -0.09
C TYR A 32 -9.04 -11.86 -1.36
N GLN A 33 -10.16 -11.67 -2.05
CA GLN A 33 -10.39 -12.31 -3.34
C GLN A 33 -9.35 -11.88 -4.38
N TYR A 34 -8.90 -10.60 -4.36
CA TYR A 34 -7.80 -10.16 -5.23
C TYR A 34 -6.45 -10.80 -4.88
N ILE A 35 -6.19 -11.16 -3.61
CA ILE A 35 -5.01 -11.99 -3.28
C ILE A 35 -5.10 -13.35 -3.96
N ILE A 36 -6.26 -14.02 -3.87
CA ILE A 36 -6.47 -15.33 -4.51
C ILE A 36 -6.29 -15.23 -6.02
N GLU A 37 -6.92 -14.23 -6.67
CA GLU A 37 -6.80 -14.01 -8.11
C GLU A 37 -5.35 -13.76 -8.56
N GLN A 38 -4.57 -13.02 -7.79
CA GLN A 38 -3.15 -12.82 -8.05
C GLN A 38 -2.36 -14.13 -7.95
N CYS A 39 -2.63 -14.91 -6.91
CA CYS A 39 -1.96 -16.20 -6.68
C CYS A 39 -2.32 -17.25 -7.73
N ASP A 40 -3.51 -17.18 -8.33
CA ASP A 40 -3.93 -18.08 -9.42
C ASP A 40 -3.09 -17.93 -10.70
N PHE A 41 -2.41 -16.78 -10.90
CA PHE A 41 -1.41 -16.62 -11.95
C PHE A 41 -0.10 -17.36 -11.66
N GLY A 42 0.07 -17.86 -10.43
CA GLY A 42 1.33 -18.40 -9.92
C GLY A 42 2.32 -17.32 -9.48
N PRO A 43 3.58 -17.68 -9.23
CA PRO A 43 4.62 -16.73 -8.89
C PRO A 43 4.76 -15.61 -9.92
N ARG A 44 4.77 -14.37 -9.42
CA ARG A 44 4.84 -13.16 -10.25
C ARG A 44 6.26 -12.57 -10.29
N ASN A 45 7.26 -13.43 -10.08
CA ASN A 45 8.66 -13.00 -10.16
C ASN A 45 9.00 -12.51 -11.57
N PRO A 46 9.77 -11.42 -11.71
CA PRO A 46 10.07 -10.79 -12.99
C PRO A 46 10.57 -11.75 -14.06
N GLY A 47 9.94 -11.68 -15.24
CA GLY A 47 10.23 -12.57 -16.38
C GLY A 47 9.46 -13.88 -16.41
N SER A 48 8.73 -14.26 -15.35
CA SER A 48 7.85 -15.44 -15.34
C SER A 48 6.58 -15.25 -16.18
N THR A 49 5.90 -16.36 -16.48
CA THR A 49 4.60 -16.31 -17.16
C THR A 49 3.54 -15.64 -16.28
N GLY A 50 3.54 -15.94 -14.97
CA GLY A 50 2.64 -15.32 -13.99
C GLY A 50 2.80 -13.81 -13.95
N HIS A 51 4.03 -13.32 -13.91
CA HIS A 51 4.36 -11.90 -13.96
C HIS A 51 3.78 -11.20 -15.21
N GLN A 52 4.01 -11.76 -16.40
CA GLN A 52 3.50 -11.18 -17.65
C GLN A 52 1.96 -11.18 -17.72
N GLN A 53 1.33 -12.27 -17.30
CA GLN A 53 -0.12 -12.40 -17.32
C GLN A 53 -0.79 -11.48 -16.30
N PHE A 54 -0.23 -11.40 -15.10
CA PHE A 54 -0.77 -10.52 -14.07
C PHE A 54 -0.56 -9.03 -14.43
N ALA A 55 0.58 -8.63 -14.98
CA ALA A 55 0.79 -7.26 -15.48
C ALA A 55 -0.31 -6.83 -16.45
N ASN A 56 -0.65 -7.71 -17.40
CA ASN A 56 -1.71 -7.43 -18.38
C ASN A 56 -3.12 -7.40 -17.72
N PHE A 57 -3.36 -8.26 -16.74
CA PHE A 57 -4.60 -8.27 -15.98
C PHE A 57 -4.74 -6.95 -15.18
N LEU A 58 -3.71 -6.57 -14.44
CA LEU A 58 -3.70 -5.37 -13.62
C LEU A 58 -3.87 -4.10 -14.46
N GLU A 59 -3.16 -3.98 -15.59
CA GLU A 59 -3.33 -2.87 -16.53
C GLU A 59 -4.78 -2.77 -17.00
N ASN A 60 -5.40 -3.86 -17.44
CA ASN A 60 -6.81 -3.88 -17.86
C ASN A 60 -7.80 -3.58 -16.74
N TYR A 61 -7.47 -3.98 -15.51
CA TYR A 61 -8.25 -3.67 -14.33
C TYR A 61 -8.23 -2.17 -14.04
N LEU A 62 -7.04 -1.56 -14.05
CA LEU A 62 -6.85 -0.14 -13.77
C LEU A 62 -7.47 0.75 -14.85
N LEU A 63 -7.38 0.37 -16.13
CA LEU A 63 -8.06 1.09 -17.24
C LEU A 63 -9.58 1.18 -17.07
N LYS A 64 -10.20 0.24 -16.35
CA LYS A 64 -11.64 0.24 -16.07
C LYS A 64 -12.01 0.97 -14.79
N ASN A 65 -11.09 1.13 -13.88
CA ASN A 65 -11.35 1.58 -12.51
C ASN A 65 -10.56 2.84 -12.12
N SER A 66 -10.07 3.63 -13.09
CA SER A 66 -9.40 4.90 -12.83
C SER A 66 -9.67 5.94 -13.92
N GLU A 67 -9.40 7.20 -13.63
CA GLU A 67 -9.54 8.29 -14.62
C GLU A 67 -8.40 8.25 -15.65
N LYS A 68 -7.20 7.84 -15.24
CA LYS A 68 -6.02 7.78 -16.10
C LYS A 68 -5.07 6.69 -15.63
N VAL A 69 -4.52 5.94 -16.59
CA VAL A 69 -3.45 4.97 -16.34
C VAL A 69 -2.18 5.45 -17.03
N ILE A 70 -1.06 5.32 -16.33
CA ILE A 70 0.28 5.54 -16.89
C ILE A 70 1.06 4.24 -16.73
N ILE A 71 1.67 3.80 -17.82
CA ILE A 71 2.56 2.65 -17.84
C ILE A 71 3.99 3.19 -17.90
N GLN A 72 4.82 2.77 -16.96
CA GLN A 72 6.24 3.15 -16.94
C GLN A 72 7.10 1.90 -17.09
N ASP A 73 7.48 1.60 -18.31
CA ASP A 73 8.45 0.54 -18.60
C ASP A 73 9.86 1.02 -18.24
N PHE A 74 10.66 0.13 -17.65
CA PHE A 74 12.04 0.43 -17.29
C PHE A 74 12.95 -0.79 -17.46
N ASN A 75 14.27 -0.56 -17.43
CA ASN A 75 15.27 -1.62 -17.41
C ASN A 75 16.06 -1.50 -16.11
N TYR A 76 16.41 -2.64 -15.54
CA TYR A 76 17.23 -2.73 -14.34
C TYR A 76 18.16 -3.93 -14.39
N LEU A 77 19.23 -3.90 -13.61
CA LEU A 77 20.11 -5.03 -13.40
C LEU A 77 19.54 -5.88 -12.27
N GLU A 78 19.16 -7.12 -12.56
CA GLU A 78 18.80 -8.07 -11.51
C GLU A 78 20.07 -8.57 -10.82
N HIS A 79 20.23 -8.22 -9.55
CA HIS A 79 21.47 -8.46 -8.82
C HIS A 79 21.73 -9.93 -8.49
N ILE A 80 20.68 -10.76 -8.42
CA ILE A 80 20.81 -12.21 -8.14
C ILE A 80 21.45 -12.94 -9.32
N THR A 81 20.99 -12.65 -10.53
CA THR A 81 21.48 -13.34 -11.75
C THR A 81 22.56 -12.55 -12.51
N GLY A 82 22.64 -11.24 -12.27
CA GLY A 82 23.48 -10.32 -13.04
C GLY A 82 22.96 -10.04 -14.45
N GLU A 83 21.69 -10.31 -14.73
CA GLU A 83 21.06 -10.11 -16.02
C GLU A 83 20.29 -8.78 -16.09
N ASP A 84 20.30 -8.15 -17.27
CA ASP A 84 19.42 -7.03 -17.56
C ASP A 84 17.98 -7.53 -17.70
N ARG A 85 17.07 -6.93 -16.92
CA ARG A 85 15.64 -7.24 -16.90
C ARG A 85 14.81 -6.02 -17.26
N LYS A 86 13.56 -6.29 -17.60
CA LYS A 86 12.53 -5.27 -17.82
C LYS A 86 11.52 -5.32 -16.68
N GLY A 87 11.21 -4.14 -16.15
CA GLY A 87 10.14 -3.95 -15.18
C GLY A 87 9.06 -3.02 -15.73
N LYS A 88 7.90 -3.03 -15.08
CA LYS A 88 6.72 -2.25 -15.46
C LYS A 88 6.02 -1.70 -14.21
N ASN A 89 6.21 -0.43 -13.91
CA ASN A 89 5.35 0.25 -12.94
C ASN A 89 4.03 0.66 -13.60
N LEU A 90 2.94 0.57 -12.84
CA LEU A 90 1.61 0.99 -13.26
C LEU A 90 1.11 2.08 -12.32
N VAL A 91 0.57 3.17 -12.86
CA VAL A 91 0.00 4.26 -12.07
C VAL A 91 -1.46 4.46 -12.45
N ALA A 92 -2.34 4.43 -11.48
CA ALA A 92 -3.74 4.80 -11.63
C ALA A 92 -4.00 6.14 -10.91
N GLN A 93 -4.51 7.13 -11.65
CA GLN A 93 -4.73 8.48 -11.14
C GLN A 93 -6.23 8.77 -10.96
N PHE A 94 -6.54 9.48 -9.87
CA PHE A 94 -7.89 9.93 -9.52
C PHE A 94 -7.85 11.41 -9.14
N ASN A 95 -8.96 12.11 -9.38
CA ASN A 95 -9.11 13.54 -9.16
C ASN A 95 -7.95 14.32 -9.79
N LEU A 96 -7.88 14.32 -11.12
CA LEU A 96 -6.75 14.85 -11.90
C LEU A 96 -6.56 16.36 -11.73
N GLU A 97 -7.63 17.09 -11.36
CA GLU A 97 -7.62 18.56 -11.21
C GLU A 97 -7.11 19.01 -9.82
N ALA A 98 -7.01 18.07 -8.87
CA ALA A 98 -6.55 18.39 -7.52
C ALA A 98 -5.09 18.81 -7.50
N GLN A 99 -4.79 19.88 -6.75
CA GLN A 99 -3.43 20.39 -6.56
C GLN A 99 -2.66 19.61 -5.47
N GLU A 100 -3.38 19.20 -4.45
CA GLU A 100 -2.86 18.32 -3.39
C GLU A 100 -3.04 16.88 -3.80
N ARG A 101 -1.95 16.12 -3.74
CA ARG A 101 -1.94 14.72 -4.19
C ARG A 101 -1.23 13.83 -3.19
N LEU A 102 -1.82 12.68 -2.91
CA LEU A 102 -1.26 11.60 -2.12
C LEU A 102 -0.92 10.42 -3.05
N LEU A 103 0.29 9.89 -2.95
CA LEU A 103 0.67 8.62 -3.55
C LEU A 103 0.39 7.50 -2.56
N ILE A 104 -0.26 6.42 -3.00
CA ILE A 104 -0.36 5.16 -2.26
C ILE A 104 0.26 4.09 -3.14
N GLY A 105 1.31 3.43 -2.64
CA GLY A 105 2.10 2.46 -3.41
C GLY A 105 2.08 1.07 -2.79
N ALA A 106 2.25 0.06 -3.63
CA ALA A 106 2.52 -1.32 -3.24
C ALA A 106 3.25 -2.01 -4.38
N HIS A 107 4.11 -2.99 -4.08
CA HIS A 107 4.69 -3.81 -5.14
C HIS A 107 3.74 -4.94 -5.55
N TRP A 108 3.88 -5.39 -6.80
CA TRP A 108 3.03 -6.44 -7.38
C TRP A 108 3.79 -7.68 -7.83
N ASP A 109 5.11 -7.59 -7.93
CA ASP A 109 6.00 -8.72 -8.21
C ASP A 109 6.14 -9.63 -6.97
N THR A 110 6.84 -10.73 -7.13
CA THR A 110 7.17 -11.65 -6.05
C THR A 110 8.58 -12.18 -6.21
N ARG A 111 9.15 -12.67 -5.12
CA ARG A 111 10.49 -13.21 -5.07
C ARG A 111 10.67 -14.46 -5.94
N ALA A 112 11.78 -14.51 -6.67
CA ALA A 112 12.13 -15.62 -7.55
C ALA A 112 12.65 -16.86 -6.81
N VAL A 113 12.94 -16.75 -5.51
CA VAL A 113 13.54 -17.81 -4.68
C VAL A 113 12.97 -17.75 -3.26
N ALA A 114 12.72 -18.89 -2.64
CA ALA A 114 12.30 -18.97 -1.24
C ALA A 114 13.53 -19.08 -0.31
N ASP A 115 14.41 -18.08 -0.36
CA ASP A 115 15.74 -18.15 0.26
C ASP A 115 15.72 -18.23 1.78
N GLU A 116 14.63 -17.82 2.44
CA GLU A 116 14.41 -17.96 3.88
C GLU A 116 13.63 -19.24 4.26
N ASP A 117 13.29 -20.11 3.29
CA ASP A 117 12.56 -21.34 3.60
C ASP A 117 13.42 -22.28 4.49
N PRO A 118 12.85 -22.79 5.60
CA PRO A 118 13.56 -23.69 6.50
C PRO A 118 13.96 -25.02 5.82
N ASN A 119 13.22 -25.45 4.78
CA ASN A 119 13.61 -26.59 3.96
C ASN A 119 14.53 -26.15 2.81
N PRO A 120 15.82 -26.56 2.81
CA PRO A 120 16.76 -26.18 1.75
C PRO A 120 16.32 -26.57 0.33
N ASP A 121 15.51 -27.62 0.17
CA ASP A 121 15.03 -28.09 -1.14
C ASP A 121 14.03 -27.08 -1.77
N ASN A 122 13.42 -26.24 -0.96
CA ASN A 122 12.49 -25.20 -1.42
C ASN A 122 13.20 -23.92 -1.85
N ARG A 123 14.42 -23.66 -1.41
CA ARG A 123 15.09 -22.36 -1.50
C ARG A 123 15.34 -21.85 -2.92
N SER A 124 15.31 -22.73 -3.91
CA SER A 124 15.43 -22.35 -5.32
C SER A 124 14.10 -22.23 -6.04
N ILE A 125 12.98 -22.37 -5.32
CA ILE A 125 11.63 -22.34 -5.89
C ILE A 125 11.04 -20.94 -5.65
N PRO A 126 10.44 -20.29 -6.69
CA PRO A 126 9.75 -19.01 -6.51
C PRO A 126 8.62 -19.10 -5.46
N ILE A 127 8.40 -18.02 -4.73
CA ILE A 127 7.29 -17.93 -3.77
C ILE A 127 6.00 -17.52 -4.48
N LEU A 128 4.85 -17.83 -3.87
CA LEU A 128 3.55 -17.39 -4.38
C LEU A 128 3.28 -15.92 -4.05
N GLY A 129 3.82 -15.41 -2.94
CA GLY A 129 3.76 -14.02 -2.55
C GLY A 129 2.33 -13.56 -2.26
N ALA A 130 1.62 -14.25 -1.38
CA ALA A 130 0.24 -13.91 -1.04
C ALA A 130 0.15 -12.70 -0.10
N ASN A 131 1.08 -12.60 0.84
CA ASN A 131 1.24 -11.43 1.69
C ASN A 131 2.24 -10.46 1.07
N ASP A 132 3.37 -10.98 0.66
CA ASP A 132 4.52 -10.28 0.09
C ASP A 132 4.37 -10.18 -1.44
N GLY A 133 3.91 -9.13 -1.86
CA GLY A 133 3.38 -8.22 -2.78
C GLY A 133 1.88 -8.30 -3.04
N ALA A 134 1.19 -9.46 -2.91
CA ALA A 134 -0.23 -9.50 -3.30
C ALA A 134 -1.14 -8.76 -2.31
N SER A 135 -0.81 -8.69 -1.02
CA SER A 135 -1.70 -8.06 -0.03
C SER A 135 -1.80 -6.55 -0.22
N GLY A 136 -0.67 -5.85 -0.35
CA GLY A 136 -0.66 -4.42 -0.63
C GLY A 136 -1.32 -4.09 -1.97
N THR A 137 -0.95 -4.83 -3.03
CA THR A 137 -1.58 -4.72 -4.35
C THR A 137 -3.09 -4.95 -4.29
N ALA A 138 -3.59 -5.90 -3.51
CA ALA A 138 -5.03 -6.16 -3.34
C ALA A 138 -5.76 -5.00 -2.65
N VAL A 139 -5.15 -4.38 -1.64
CA VAL A 139 -5.68 -3.16 -1.01
C VAL A 139 -5.80 -2.04 -2.05
N LEU A 140 -4.76 -1.80 -2.85
CA LEU A 140 -4.79 -0.76 -3.88
C LEU A 140 -5.82 -1.05 -4.98
N MET A 141 -6.02 -2.31 -5.36
CA MET A 141 -7.06 -2.68 -6.34
C MET A 141 -8.47 -2.35 -5.81
N GLU A 142 -8.77 -2.69 -4.56
CA GLU A 142 -10.07 -2.35 -3.98
C GLU A 142 -10.25 -0.84 -3.82
N LEU A 143 -9.20 -0.10 -3.41
CA LEU A 143 -9.23 1.37 -3.39
C LEU A 143 -9.51 1.94 -4.79
N ALA A 144 -8.88 1.42 -5.85
CA ALA A 144 -9.14 1.86 -7.22
C ALA A 144 -10.63 1.70 -7.59
N LYS A 145 -11.24 0.56 -7.22
CA LYS A 145 -12.65 0.29 -7.42
C LYS A 145 -13.54 1.26 -6.64
N ILE A 146 -13.20 1.53 -5.40
CA ILE A 146 -13.94 2.48 -4.55
C ILE A 146 -13.85 3.89 -5.12
N PHE A 147 -12.65 4.38 -5.46
CA PHE A 147 -12.45 5.73 -6.01
C PHE A 147 -13.12 5.94 -7.36
N SER A 148 -13.25 4.91 -8.19
CA SER A 148 -13.98 5.00 -9.45
C SER A 148 -15.47 5.30 -9.27
N ASN A 149 -16.05 4.94 -8.13
CA ASN A 149 -17.47 5.17 -7.80
C ASN A 149 -17.66 6.32 -6.80
N ASN A 150 -16.65 6.63 -6.03
CA ASN A 150 -16.64 7.67 -5.01
C ASN A 150 -15.36 8.50 -5.20
N PRO A 151 -15.39 9.55 -6.01
CA PRO A 151 -14.19 10.36 -6.28
C PRO A 151 -13.57 10.91 -4.98
N PRO A 152 -12.26 10.74 -4.76
CA PRO A 152 -11.61 11.25 -3.55
C PRO A 152 -11.54 12.79 -3.54
N PRO A 153 -11.55 13.42 -2.34
CA PRO A 153 -11.52 14.88 -2.22
C PRO A 153 -10.17 15.51 -2.63
N ILE A 154 -9.09 14.73 -2.56
CA ILE A 154 -7.73 15.09 -2.99
C ILE A 154 -7.32 14.25 -4.20
N GLY A 155 -6.25 14.63 -4.88
CA GLY A 155 -5.65 13.81 -5.93
C GLY A 155 -5.02 12.55 -5.36
N ILE A 156 -5.34 11.40 -5.93
CA ILE A 156 -4.73 10.13 -5.54
C ILE A 156 -3.97 9.54 -6.73
N ASP A 157 -2.76 9.10 -6.46
CA ASP A 157 -1.91 8.34 -7.38
C ASP A 157 -1.67 6.95 -6.77
N LEU A 158 -2.40 5.92 -7.23
CA LEU A 158 -2.11 4.54 -6.86
C LEU A 158 -0.99 4.01 -7.74
N VAL A 159 0.11 3.62 -7.12
CA VAL A 159 1.32 3.16 -7.84
C VAL A 159 1.59 1.70 -7.49
N PHE A 160 1.63 0.88 -8.52
CA PHE A 160 1.96 -0.53 -8.44
C PHE A 160 3.40 -0.70 -8.93
N PHE A 161 4.32 -0.89 -8.00
CA PHE A 161 5.75 -1.03 -8.29
C PHE A 161 6.07 -2.45 -8.73
N ASP A 162 6.97 -2.58 -9.70
CA ASP A 162 7.52 -3.85 -10.15
C ASP A 162 8.97 -3.99 -9.69
N ALA A 163 9.43 -5.22 -9.54
CA ALA A 163 10.81 -5.52 -9.19
C ALA A 163 11.26 -4.90 -7.85
N GLU A 164 10.35 -4.92 -6.87
CA GLU A 164 10.71 -4.62 -5.48
C GLU A 164 11.56 -5.77 -4.92
N ASP A 165 11.06 -7.02 -5.05
CA ASP A 165 11.56 -8.20 -4.34
C ASP A 165 12.62 -8.99 -5.13
N VAL A 166 13.49 -8.27 -5.86
CA VAL A 166 14.58 -8.84 -6.68
C VAL A 166 15.94 -8.76 -6.01
N GLY A 167 15.98 -8.32 -4.74
CA GLY A 167 17.19 -8.00 -4.03
C GLY A 167 17.97 -9.22 -3.52
N ILE A 168 19.19 -8.98 -3.05
CA ILE A 168 20.05 -9.95 -2.38
C ILE A 168 19.89 -9.76 -0.88
N SER A 169 19.54 -10.84 -0.15
CA SER A 169 19.43 -10.82 1.30
C SER A 169 20.67 -10.20 1.96
N GLY A 170 20.45 -9.23 2.86
CA GLY A 170 21.51 -8.46 3.51
C GLY A 170 22.11 -7.32 2.67
N GLN A 171 21.61 -7.07 1.47
CA GLN A 171 22.01 -5.95 0.61
C GLN A 171 20.79 -5.09 0.23
N PRO A 172 20.27 -4.25 1.13
CA PRO A 172 18.98 -3.58 0.96
C PRO A 172 18.87 -2.74 -0.31
N THR A 173 19.93 -2.07 -0.74
CA THR A 173 19.93 -1.24 -1.97
C THR A 173 19.83 -2.03 -3.28
N THR A 174 19.68 -3.33 -3.24
CA THR A 174 19.42 -4.20 -4.40
C THR A 174 17.94 -4.53 -4.56
N TYR A 175 17.09 -4.11 -3.62
CA TYR A 175 15.64 -4.17 -3.64
C TYR A 175 15.02 -2.90 -4.25
N ALA A 176 13.72 -2.86 -4.39
CA ALA A 176 12.93 -1.66 -4.73
C ALA A 176 13.33 -1.00 -6.07
N MET A 177 13.68 -1.79 -7.09
CA MET A 177 14.16 -1.28 -8.39
C MET A 177 13.08 -0.45 -9.11
N GLY A 178 11.81 -0.80 -8.98
CA GLY A 178 10.70 -0.08 -9.58
C GLY A 178 10.50 1.31 -8.99
N SER A 179 10.45 1.42 -7.69
CA SER A 179 10.31 2.71 -7.01
C SER A 179 11.58 3.56 -7.12
N GLU A 180 12.77 2.94 -7.21
CA GLU A 180 14.00 3.66 -7.51
C GLU A 180 13.95 4.30 -8.90
N TYR A 181 13.52 3.55 -9.92
CA TYR A 181 13.36 4.11 -11.26
C TYR A 181 12.26 5.17 -11.29
N PHE A 182 11.09 4.89 -10.67
CA PHE A 182 9.97 5.81 -10.58
C PHE A 182 10.36 7.14 -9.94
N SER A 183 11.03 7.11 -8.80
CA SER A 183 11.42 8.30 -8.05
C SER A 183 12.47 9.16 -8.78
N LYS A 184 13.34 8.54 -9.58
CA LYS A 184 14.31 9.24 -10.44
C LYS A 184 13.68 9.80 -11.72
N ASN A 185 12.55 9.25 -12.17
CA ASN A 185 11.91 9.54 -13.45
C ASN A 185 10.41 9.72 -13.30
N LEU A 186 9.96 10.59 -12.38
CA LEU A 186 8.54 10.77 -12.05
C LEU A 186 7.68 10.96 -13.31
N PRO A 187 6.74 10.05 -13.62
CA PRO A 187 5.85 10.18 -14.77
C PRO A 187 4.60 11.02 -14.46
N ILE A 188 4.48 11.48 -13.21
CA ILE A 188 3.36 12.24 -12.65
C ILE A 188 3.83 13.55 -12.02
N GLN A 189 2.88 14.44 -11.71
CA GLN A 189 3.15 15.55 -10.81
C GLN A 189 3.65 15.01 -9.48
N LYS A 190 4.70 15.61 -8.92
CA LYS A 190 5.25 15.18 -7.63
C LYS A 190 4.17 15.26 -6.54
N PRO A 191 3.84 14.13 -5.87
CA PRO A 191 2.90 14.11 -4.77
C PRO A 191 3.42 14.89 -3.54
N ASN A 192 2.50 15.32 -2.67
CA ASN A 192 2.84 15.99 -1.42
C ASN A 192 3.45 15.01 -0.40
N SER A 193 2.94 13.78 -0.39
CA SER A 193 3.39 12.67 0.48
C SER A 193 3.08 11.32 -0.15
N ALA A 194 3.60 10.26 0.46
CA ALA A 194 3.33 8.90 0.03
C ALA A 194 3.08 7.95 1.22
N ILE A 195 2.27 6.93 0.98
CA ILE A 195 2.07 5.77 1.86
C ILE A 195 2.40 4.53 1.05
N ILE A 196 3.33 3.73 1.50
CA ILE A 196 3.56 2.39 0.98
C ILE A 196 2.80 1.40 1.84
N VAL A 197 2.28 0.35 1.22
CA VAL A 197 1.47 -0.69 1.86
C VAL A 197 2.06 -2.02 1.46
N ASP A 198 2.74 -2.66 2.38
CA ASP A 198 3.39 -3.94 2.16
C ASP A 198 3.10 -4.95 3.28
N MET A 199 3.00 -6.24 2.92
CA MET A 199 2.80 -7.36 3.85
C MET A 199 1.65 -7.15 4.86
N VAL A 200 0.51 -6.62 4.40
CA VAL A 200 -0.64 -6.24 5.26
C VAL A 200 -1.76 -7.29 5.31
N GLY A 201 -1.51 -8.47 4.79
CA GLY A 201 -2.50 -9.55 4.73
C GLY A 201 -2.46 -10.55 5.88
N ASP A 202 -1.42 -10.58 6.70
CA ASP A 202 -1.22 -11.59 7.74
C ASP A 202 -2.46 -11.77 8.63
N LYS A 203 -2.81 -13.03 8.91
CA LYS A 203 -3.90 -13.37 9.86
C LYS A 203 -3.72 -12.80 11.27
N TYR A 204 -2.48 -12.58 11.66
CA TYR A 204 -2.10 -12.06 12.97
C TYR A 204 -1.51 -10.66 12.87
N LEU A 205 -2.00 -9.88 11.91
CA LEU A 205 -1.51 -8.56 11.53
C LEU A 205 -1.11 -7.71 12.73
N ASN A 206 0.14 -7.26 12.72
CA ASN A 206 0.72 -6.39 13.74
C ASN A 206 1.64 -5.35 13.10
N ILE A 207 1.18 -4.12 13.00
CA ILE A 207 1.86 -3.02 12.29
C ILE A 207 2.46 -2.04 13.31
N PRO A 208 3.73 -2.19 13.69
CA PRO A 208 4.44 -1.17 14.44
C PRO A 208 4.77 0.03 13.55
N ILE A 209 5.20 1.13 14.16
CA ILE A 209 5.74 2.28 13.41
C ILE A 209 7.08 1.88 12.80
N GLU A 210 7.19 1.87 11.47
CA GLU A 210 8.45 1.68 10.79
C GLU A 210 9.38 2.87 11.08
N ARG A 211 10.65 2.59 11.40
CA ARG A 211 11.56 3.60 11.99
C ARG A 211 12.04 4.63 10.98
N TYR A 212 12.33 4.24 9.75
CA TYR A 212 12.75 5.19 8.71
C TYR A 212 11.60 6.14 8.37
N SER A 213 10.38 5.63 8.23
CA SER A 213 9.15 6.42 8.07
C SER A 213 8.99 7.48 9.16
N TYR A 214 9.19 7.08 10.43
CA TYR A 214 9.14 8.03 11.54
C TYR A 214 10.22 9.10 11.45
N SER A 215 11.41 8.78 10.95
CA SER A 215 12.51 9.73 10.77
C SER A 215 12.26 10.73 9.64
N VAL A 216 11.53 10.31 8.60
CA VAL A 216 11.28 11.10 7.39
C VAL A 216 10.00 11.94 7.52
N ASN A 217 8.93 11.38 8.06
CA ASN A 217 7.62 12.02 8.15
C ASN A 217 6.88 11.70 9.46
N ALA A 218 7.49 12.13 10.58
CA ALA A 218 6.96 11.86 11.92
C ALA A 218 5.54 12.41 12.14
N ASP A 219 5.16 13.48 11.47
CA ASP A 219 3.84 14.09 11.65
C ASP A 219 2.77 13.23 10.98
N MET A 220 2.99 12.77 9.76
CA MET A 220 2.09 11.84 9.06
C MET A 220 1.98 10.49 9.80
N VAL A 221 3.10 9.96 10.31
CA VAL A 221 3.09 8.73 11.14
C VAL A 221 2.20 8.90 12.35
N LYS A 222 2.36 10.00 13.11
CA LYS A 222 1.53 10.26 14.30
C LYS A 222 0.04 10.40 13.94
N GLU A 223 -0.25 11.10 12.87
CA GLU A 223 -1.62 11.29 12.39
C GLU A 223 -2.27 9.95 12.05
N ILE A 224 -1.61 9.12 11.24
CA ILE A 224 -2.12 7.81 10.80
C ILE A 224 -2.30 6.83 11.97
N TRP A 225 -1.29 6.69 12.85
CA TRP A 225 -1.43 5.78 14.00
C TRP A 225 -2.42 6.29 15.06
N SER A 226 -2.58 7.63 15.19
CA SER A 226 -3.64 8.20 16.04
C SER A 226 -5.02 7.91 15.48
N LEU A 227 -5.21 8.12 14.17
CA LEU A 227 -6.46 7.79 13.47
C LEU A 227 -6.79 6.29 13.58
N ALA A 228 -5.80 5.41 13.40
CA ALA A 228 -6.00 3.97 13.58
C ALA A 228 -6.50 3.63 14.99
N ASN A 229 -5.93 4.27 16.03
CA ASN A 229 -6.38 4.10 17.41
C ASN A 229 -7.80 4.64 17.64
N GLU A 230 -8.15 5.80 17.08
CA GLU A 230 -9.50 6.38 17.17
C GLU A 230 -10.55 5.49 16.49
N LEU A 231 -10.20 4.85 15.40
CA LEU A 231 -11.03 3.89 14.67
C LEU A 231 -11.08 2.50 15.34
N GLY A 232 -10.27 2.26 16.37
CA GLY A 232 -10.19 0.95 17.04
C GLY A 232 -9.53 -0.15 16.20
N LEU A 233 -8.64 0.21 15.30
CA LEU A 233 -7.90 -0.72 14.43
C LEU A 233 -6.72 -1.32 15.20
N ASN A 234 -6.95 -2.46 15.81
CA ASN A 234 -6.04 -3.06 16.81
C ASN A 234 -4.73 -3.61 16.21
N ALA A 235 -4.62 -3.72 14.89
CA ALA A 235 -3.37 -4.14 14.25
C ALA A 235 -2.26 -3.07 14.34
N PHE A 236 -2.62 -1.81 14.52
CA PHE A 236 -1.66 -0.69 14.54
C PHE A 236 -1.11 -0.47 15.95
N GLU A 237 0.16 -0.83 16.16
CA GLU A 237 0.86 -0.60 17.44
C GLU A 237 1.54 0.77 17.45
N TYR A 238 1.26 1.61 18.45
CA TYR A 238 1.95 2.89 18.63
C TYR A 238 3.33 2.68 19.27
N LYS A 239 4.18 1.94 18.57
CA LYS A 239 5.54 1.57 19.00
C LYS A 239 6.46 1.58 17.79
N VAL A 240 7.63 2.21 17.92
CA VAL A 240 8.65 2.20 16.87
C VAL A 240 9.30 0.82 16.78
N GLY A 241 9.21 0.23 15.59
CA GLY A 241 9.73 -1.08 15.24
C GLY A 241 11.09 -1.02 14.53
N TYR A 242 11.23 -1.80 13.46
CA TYR A 242 12.46 -1.96 12.68
C TYR A 242 12.70 -0.79 11.72
N ASP A 243 13.93 -0.68 11.22
CA ASP A 243 14.24 0.02 9.97
C ASP A 243 14.09 -0.98 8.83
N ILE A 244 13.22 -0.70 7.88
CA ILE A 244 12.99 -1.55 6.71
C ILE A 244 13.37 -0.76 5.47
N TYR A 245 14.02 -1.40 4.51
CA TYR A 245 14.29 -0.83 3.20
C TYR A 245 13.24 -1.36 2.23
N ASP A 246 12.34 -0.50 1.82
CA ASP A 246 11.25 -0.78 0.91
C ASP A 246 11.00 0.44 0.01
N ASP A 247 9.99 0.39 -0.85
CA ASP A 247 9.62 1.38 -1.87
C ASP A 247 9.51 2.83 -1.34
N HIS A 248 9.23 3.02 -0.05
CA HIS A 248 9.19 4.35 0.59
C HIS A 248 10.57 5.03 0.64
N VAL A 249 11.66 4.26 0.74
CA VAL A 249 13.02 4.79 0.87
C VAL A 249 13.46 5.50 -0.41
N PRO A 250 13.41 4.88 -1.62
CA PRO A 250 13.73 5.56 -2.87
C PRO A 250 12.86 6.79 -3.15
N LEU A 251 11.58 6.78 -2.77
CA LEU A 251 10.69 7.93 -2.94
C LEU A 251 11.21 9.16 -2.20
N TRP A 252 11.69 8.98 -0.97
CA TRP A 252 12.31 10.08 -0.22
C TRP A 252 13.71 10.40 -0.71
N GLU A 253 14.56 9.42 -0.89
CA GLU A 253 15.98 9.67 -1.19
C GLU A 253 16.18 10.33 -2.54
N ASN A 254 15.45 9.91 -3.58
CA ASN A 254 15.61 10.43 -4.94
C ASN A 254 14.69 11.63 -5.22
N ALA A 255 13.37 11.49 -4.97
CA ALA A 255 12.37 12.49 -5.32
C ALA A 255 12.05 13.47 -4.19
N LYS A 256 12.51 13.21 -2.96
CA LYS A 256 12.13 13.99 -1.77
C LYS A 256 10.60 14.05 -1.59
N ILE A 257 9.94 12.93 -1.82
CA ILE A 257 8.53 12.71 -1.47
C ILE A 257 8.53 12.14 -0.06
N PRO A 258 7.97 12.85 0.95
CA PRO A 258 7.89 12.34 2.31
C PRO A 258 7.01 11.09 2.32
N ALA A 259 7.62 9.92 2.45
CA ALA A 259 6.95 8.63 2.37
C ALA A 259 6.99 7.90 3.71
N ILE A 260 5.93 7.18 4.02
CA ILE A 260 5.85 6.25 5.14
C ILE A 260 5.48 4.85 4.62
N ASP A 261 5.78 3.85 5.43
CA ASP A 261 5.51 2.45 5.15
C ASP A 261 4.57 1.87 6.21
N ILE A 262 3.49 1.24 5.76
CA ILE A 262 2.54 0.46 6.55
C ILE A 262 2.85 -1.00 6.28
N ILE A 263 3.65 -1.60 7.14
CA ILE A 263 4.20 -2.95 6.94
C ILE A 263 4.13 -3.79 8.22
N ASP A 264 3.79 -5.06 8.07
CA ASP A 264 3.98 -6.09 9.09
C ASP A 264 5.12 -7.03 8.69
N PHE A 265 6.30 -6.82 9.27
CA PHE A 265 7.48 -7.62 8.97
C PHE A 265 7.61 -8.86 9.87
N ASP A 266 6.76 -9.03 10.89
CA ASP A 266 6.76 -10.16 11.83
C ASP A 266 5.78 -11.29 11.39
N TYR A 267 5.75 -11.64 10.14
CA TYR A 267 4.82 -12.54 9.45
C TYR A 267 5.07 -14.03 9.68
N PRO A 268 4.27 -14.80 10.44
CA PRO A 268 3.14 -14.35 11.27
C PRO A 268 3.55 -13.94 12.70
N ASN A 269 4.81 -14.04 13.09
CA ASN A 269 5.32 -13.61 14.38
C ASN A 269 6.85 -13.77 14.46
N LEU A 270 7.45 -13.22 15.53
CA LEU A 270 8.90 -13.24 15.79
C LEU A 270 9.59 -14.64 15.83
N PHE A 271 8.82 -15.72 15.97
CA PHE A 271 9.37 -17.08 16.10
C PHE A 271 9.29 -17.90 14.83
N TYR A 272 8.32 -17.59 13.98
CA TYR A 272 8.12 -18.23 12.69
C TYR A 272 7.97 -17.12 11.66
N ASN A 273 8.80 -17.14 10.61
CA ASN A 273 8.70 -16.19 9.54
C ASN A 273 8.29 -16.93 8.26
N TYR A 274 7.22 -16.43 7.59
CA TYR A 274 6.77 -16.91 6.30
C TYR A 274 7.30 -16.06 5.14
N TRP A 275 7.86 -14.89 5.46
CA TRP A 275 8.53 -14.03 4.50
C TRP A 275 9.61 -14.79 3.73
N HIS A 276 9.59 -14.71 2.42
CA HIS A 276 10.48 -15.42 1.50
C HIS A 276 10.49 -16.95 1.68
N THR A 277 9.34 -17.54 2.01
CA THR A 277 9.17 -19.00 2.12
C THR A 277 8.00 -19.50 1.31
N GLN A 278 7.92 -20.83 1.11
CA GLN A 278 6.76 -21.49 0.50
C GLN A 278 5.49 -21.44 1.39
N LYS A 279 5.55 -20.75 2.53
CA LYS A 279 4.40 -20.53 3.42
C LYS A 279 3.70 -19.20 3.17
N ASP A 280 4.22 -18.36 2.28
CA ASP A 280 3.53 -17.15 1.85
C ASP A 280 2.44 -17.49 0.84
N ILE A 281 1.31 -17.94 1.37
CA ILE A 281 0.15 -18.46 0.66
C ILE A 281 -1.15 -17.82 1.15
N PRO A 282 -2.23 -17.76 0.34
CA PRO A 282 -3.49 -17.10 0.70
C PRO A 282 -4.08 -17.56 2.04
N GLU A 283 -3.91 -18.84 2.39
CA GLU A 283 -4.41 -19.41 3.65
C GLU A 283 -3.79 -18.76 4.89
N ASN A 284 -2.66 -18.09 4.77
CA ASN A 284 -2.01 -17.34 5.84
C ASN A 284 -2.38 -15.87 5.86
N CYS A 285 -3.18 -15.41 4.91
CA CYS A 285 -3.76 -14.07 4.87
C CYS A 285 -5.21 -14.05 5.41
N SER A 286 -5.73 -12.85 5.69
CA SER A 286 -7.03 -12.65 6.30
C SER A 286 -7.77 -11.44 5.72
N PRO A 287 -9.07 -11.57 5.38
CA PRO A 287 -9.89 -10.41 5.00
C PRO A 287 -9.94 -9.33 6.08
N GLN A 288 -9.91 -9.72 7.35
CA GLN A 288 -9.98 -8.79 8.48
C GLN A 288 -8.75 -7.89 8.57
N SER A 289 -7.59 -8.40 8.20
CA SER A 289 -6.34 -7.64 8.15
C SER A 289 -6.39 -6.57 7.06
N LEU A 290 -6.76 -6.97 5.85
CA LEU A 290 -6.95 -6.06 4.72
C LEU A 290 -8.03 -4.99 5.01
N GLN A 291 -9.11 -5.39 5.72
CA GLN A 291 -10.17 -4.48 6.16
C GLN A 291 -9.63 -3.37 7.04
N GLN A 292 -8.76 -3.66 8.00
CA GLN A 292 -8.21 -2.65 8.90
C GLN A 292 -7.40 -1.61 8.12
N VAL A 293 -6.52 -2.06 7.22
CA VAL A 293 -5.66 -1.16 6.42
C VAL A 293 -6.49 -0.33 5.46
N GLY A 294 -7.41 -0.95 4.70
CA GLY A 294 -8.27 -0.22 3.77
C GLY A 294 -9.21 0.77 4.47
N THR A 295 -9.75 0.41 5.65
CA THR A 295 -10.56 1.32 6.45
C THR A 295 -9.76 2.53 6.91
N LEU A 296 -8.53 2.33 7.37
CA LEU A 296 -7.64 3.41 7.77
C LEU A 296 -7.39 4.37 6.61
N LEU A 297 -6.99 3.84 5.44
CA LEU A 297 -6.66 4.65 4.26
C LEU A 297 -7.87 5.46 3.77
N LEU A 298 -9.06 4.87 3.73
CA LEU A 298 -10.28 5.60 3.34
C LEU A 298 -10.62 6.71 4.34
N ASN A 299 -10.53 6.45 5.64
CA ASN A 299 -10.77 7.49 6.63
C ASN A 299 -9.74 8.61 6.52
N TYR A 300 -8.47 8.30 6.33
CA TYR A 300 -7.40 9.28 6.16
C TYR A 300 -7.60 10.16 4.91
N ILE A 301 -8.14 9.61 3.83
CA ILE A 301 -8.35 10.35 2.56
C ILE A 301 -9.60 11.21 2.58
N TYR A 302 -10.70 10.74 3.20
CA TYR A 302 -12.01 11.40 3.13
C TYR A 302 -12.32 12.25 4.37
N ASP A 303 -11.55 12.14 5.48
CA ASP A 303 -11.74 12.95 6.69
C ASP A 303 -11.03 14.30 6.59
#